data_6a7871167872883afb7e080bd1da9d4b
#
_entry.id   6a7871167872883afb7e080bd1da9d4b
#
_cell.length_a   1.000
_cell.length_b   1.000
_cell.length_c   1.000
_cell.angle_alpha   90.00
_cell.angle_beta   90.00
_cell.angle_gamma   90.00
#
_symmetry.space_group_name_H-M   'P 1'
#
loop_
_entity.id
_entity.type
_entity.pdbx_description
1 polymer ?
#
loop_
_entity_poly.entity_id
_entity_poly.type
_entity_poly.pdbx_seq_one_letter_code
_entity_poly.pdbx_strand_id
1 'polypeptide(L)'
;MKAGRYRAYSSTANLGPGFDMLGIALQAFYDEAEVRVNMNGGGVVRVRYVGPHSNQVSSFAENCVAKRAALALLRRYGGDIDVDIVIWKGVPPGKGLGSSGASAALVVHALDDMLDLGLRDEEKVLLAGEGEVASAGTPHYDNVAASLLGGLAIVSKSKAGIKVWSTKVNATFVVAVPDVRTHHSKTKLMRSLIPGEVPLNIYVENSSYLATLLAGLLTGDLKLAGYGMSNDVIVTKARAPYVPCYAEAMKAAIEAGAYGFTLSGAGPSTIALVDECSAEAVAKALEKAYSSCGVGAQVVVTQVAGRPERLD
;
A
#
# COMPACT_ATOMS: atom_id res chain seq x y z
N MET A 1 16.26 0.95 -28.72
CA MET A 1 15.15 0.51 -27.87
C MET A 1 15.72 -0.23 -26.67
N LYS A 2 15.34 0.15 -25.44
CA LYS A 2 15.70 -0.56 -24.21
C LYS A 2 14.47 -1.34 -23.75
N ALA A 3 14.67 -2.48 -23.09
CA ALA A 3 13.59 -3.26 -22.46
C ALA A 3 14.06 -3.76 -21.08
N GLY A 4 13.12 -4.00 -20.17
CA GLY A 4 13.41 -4.53 -18.87
C GLY A 4 12.15 -5.06 -18.17
N ARG A 5 12.31 -6.01 -17.25
CA ARG A 5 11.26 -6.56 -16.42
C ARG A 5 11.47 -6.12 -14.97
N TYR A 6 10.38 -5.71 -14.34
CA TYR A 6 10.42 -5.14 -12.99
C TYR A 6 9.28 -5.68 -12.14
N ARG A 7 9.47 -5.68 -10.82
CA ARG A 7 8.46 -6.04 -9.82
C ARG A 7 8.37 -4.97 -8.75
N ALA A 8 7.15 -4.65 -8.33
CA ALA A 8 6.88 -3.85 -7.14
C ALA A 8 5.83 -4.54 -6.27
N TYR A 9 5.99 -4.42 -4.96
CA TYR A 9 5.20 -5.13 -3.96
C TYR A 9 3.98 -4.33 -3.51
N SER A 10 2.97 -5.04 -3.02
CA SER A 10 1.84 -4.47 -2.32
C SER A 10 2.27 -3.73 -1.06
N SER A 11 1.38 -2.93 -0.50
CA SER A 11 1.64 -2.22 0.74
C SER A 11 0.41 -2.20 1.64
N THR A 12 0.65 -2.15 2.94
CA THR A 12 -0.34 -1.76 3.93
C THR A 12 -0.03 -0.36 4.43
N ALA A 13 -1.03 0.49 4.54
CA ALA A 13 -0.87 1.86 5.00
C ALA A 13 -1.58 2.06 6.34
N ASN A 14 -1.24 3.12 7.02
CA ASN A 14 -1.75 3.57 8.32
C ASN A 14 -1.26 2.73 9.51
N LEU A 15 -1.35 1.41 9.46
CA LEU A 15 -0.99 0.51 10.57
C LEU A 15 -1.67 0.89 11.90
N GLY A 16 -2.95 1.29 11.85
CA GLY A 16 -3.68 1.91 12.94
C GLY A 16 -3.40 3.41 13.03
N PRO A 17 -2.68 3.91 14.06
CA PRO A 17 -2.56 5.34 14.36
C PRO A 17 -1.69 6.15 13.39
N GLY A 18 -1.02 5.53 12.43
CA GLY A 18 -0.13 6.19 11.45
C GLY A 18 -0.82 6.69 10.18
N PHE A 19 -2.06 7.16 10.27
CA PHE A 19 -2.88 7.62 9.16
C PHE A 19 -2.18 8.65 8.26
N ASP A 20 -2.15 8.37 6.95
CA ASP A 20 -1.50 9.17 5.90
C ASP A 20 0.03 9.41 6.14
N MET A 21 0.65 8.68 7.09
CA MET A 21 2.05 8.81 7.46
C MET A 21 2.85 7.53 7.31
N LEU A 22 2.26 6.37 7.65
CA LEU A 22 2.99 5.10 7.67
C LEU A 22 2.53 4.15 6.59
N GLY A 23 3.48 3.46 5.97
CA GLY A 23 3.24 2.34 5.08
C GLY A 23 4.30 1.25 5.25
N ILE A 24 3.92 0.00 5.06
CA ILE A 24 4.85 -1.15 5.01
C ILE A 24 4.65 -1.87 3.68
N ALA A 25 5.75 -2.16 2.99
CA ALA A 25 5.74 -3.04 1.82
C ALA A 25 5.55 -4.49 2.24
N LEU A 26 4.70 -5.23 1.52
CA LEU A 26 4.34 -6.61 1.84
C LEU A 26 4.62 -7.56 0.67
N GLN A 27 5.24 -8.71 0.94
CA GLN A 27 5.53 -9.71 -0.08
C GLN A 27 4.30 -10.47 -0.59
N ALA A 28 3.15 -10.37 0.11
CA ALA A 28 1.94 -11.14 -0.18
C ALA A 28 1.45 -11.02 -1.62
N PHE A 29 1.54 -9.83 -2.20
CA PHE A 29 1.12 -9.55 -3.56
C PHE A 29 2.10 -8.60 -4.23
N TYR A 30 2.19 -8.69 -5.57
CA TYR A 30 3.05 -7.82 -6.35
C TYR A 30 2.47 -7.56 -7.74
N ASP A 31 2.87 -6.46 -8.36
CA ASP A 31 2.70 -6.22 -9.78
C ASP A 31 4.05 -6.43 -10.48
N GLU A 32 4.04 -7.01 -11.67
CA GLU A 32 5.21 -7.07 -12.55
C GLU A 32 4.95 -6.27 -13.82
N ALA A 33 6.00 -5.70 -14.40
CA ALA A 33 5.88 -5.04 -15.69
C ALA A 33 7.01 -5.42 -16.63
N GLU A 34 6.65 -5.59 -17.90
CA GLU A 34 7.57 -5.48 -19.02
C GLU A 34 7.49 -4.05 -19.55
N VAL A 35 8.62 -3.34 -19.52
CA VAL A 35 8.73 -1.94 -19.97
C VAL A 35 9.67 -1.87 -21.15
N ARG A 36 9.24 -1.17 -22.21
CA ARG A 36 10.04 -0.89 -23.39
C ARG A 36 10.10 0.61 -23.62
N VAL A 37 11.30 1.11 -23.85
CA VAL A 37 11.57 2.54 -24.07
C VAL A 37 12.24 2.74 -25.41
N ASN A 38 11.65 3.62 -26.25
CA ASN A 38 12.22 4.06 -27.50
C ASN A 38 12.61 5.54 -27.39
N MET A 39 13.92 5.80 -27.35
CA MET A 39 14.49 7.14 -27.17
C MET A 39 14.25 8.10 -28.36
N ASN A 40 13.89 7.57 -29.53
CA ASN A 40 13.62 8.34 -30.73
C ASN A 40 12.13 8.22 -31.13
N GLY A 41 11.23 8.34 -30.14
CA GLY A 41 9.80 8.22 -30.31
C GLY A 41 9.10 9.56 -30.57
N GLY A 42 7.79 9.60 -30.32
CA GLY A 42 6.93 10.78 -30.45
C GLY A 42 6.26 11.18 -29.10
N GLY A 43 6.76 10.71 -27.95
CA GLY A 43 6.22 11.00 -26.63
C GLY A 43 4.98 10.18 -26.27
N VAL A 44 4.78 9.02 -26.88
CA VAL A 44 3.57 8.20 -26.68
C VAL A 44 3.77 7.21 -25.54
N VAL A 45 2.86 7.23 -24.56
CA VAL A 45 2.81 6.26 -23.46
C VAL A 45 1.62 5.32 -23.64
N ARG A 46 1.91 4.02 -23.79
CA ARG A 46 0.92 2.94 -23.87
C ARG A 46 1.03 2.05 -22.65
N VAL A 47 -0.10 1.76 -22.00
CA VAL A 47 -0.16 0.86 -20.84
C VAL A 47 -1.24 -0.18 -21.07
N ARG A 48 -0.91 -1.43 -20.82
CA ARG A 48 -1.85 -2.57 -20.84
C ARG A 48 -1.70 -3.37 -19.58
N TYR A 49 -2.84 -3.71 -18.97
CA TYR A 49 -2.88 -4.63 -17.84
C TYR A 49 -3.23 -6.05 -18.31
N VAL A 50 -2.57 -7.04 -17.70
CA VAL A 50 -2.82 -8.47 -17.84
C VAL A 50 -2.85 -9.11 -16.44
N GLY A 51 -3.14 -10.40 -16.35
CA GLY A 51 -3.15 -11.14 -15.06
C GLY A 51 -4.50 -11.11 -14.35
N PRO A 52 -4.55 -11.65 -13.11
CA PRO A 52 -5.81 -12.02 -12.43
C PRO A 52 -6.72 -10.82 -12.12
N HIS A 53 -6.16 -9.63 -11.96
CA HIS A 53 -6.92 -8.44 -11.60
C HIS A 53 -7.00 -7.39 -12.72
N SER A 54 -6.59 -7.73 -13.94
CA SER A 54 -6.55 -6.80 -15.08
C SER A 54 -7.93 -6.22 -15.43
N ASN A 55 -8.99 -7.01 -15.32
CA ASN A 55 -10.36 -6.58 -15.60
C ASN A 55 -10.92 -5.55 -14.61
N GLN A 56 -10.27 -5.40 -13.45
CA GLN A 56 -10.68 -4.48 -12.39
C GLN A 56 -10.02 -3.09 -12.50
N VAL A 57 -9.08 -2.94 -13.44
CA VAL A 57 -8.35 -1.69 -13.68
C VAL A 57 -8.55 -1.23 -15.13
N SER A 58 -8.77 0.06 -15.34
CA SER A 58 -8.92 0.62 -16.68
C SER A 58 -7.54 0.90 -17.28
N SER A 59 -7.22 0.24 -18.40
CA SER A 59 -5.98 0.47 -19.15
C SER A 59 -6.11 1.54 -20.23
N PHE A 60 -7.34 1.85 -20.66
CA PHE A 60 -7.61 2.75 -21.77
C PHE A 60 -8.03 4.17 -21.36
N ALA A 61 -8.38 4.38 -20.09
CA ALA A 61 -8.76 5.70 -19.62
C ALA A 61 -7.54 6.60 -19.44
N GLU A 62 -7.71 7.88 -19.72
CA GLU A 62 -6.73 8.94 -19.41
C GLU A 62 -6.35 8.94 -17.91
N ASN A 63 -7.17 8.33 -17.07
CA ASN A 63 -7.02 8.19 -15.65
C ASN A 63 -6.26 6.92 -15.18
N CYS A 64 -5.61 6.19 -16.10
CA CYS A 64 -4.76 5.05 -15.72
C CYS A 64 -3.57 5.52 -14.88
N VAL A 65 -3.48 5.03 -13.63
CA VAL A 65 -2.45 5.41 -12.64
C VAL A 65 -1.04 5.25 -13.20
N ALA A 66 -0.74 4.10 -13.81
CA ALA A 66 0.56 3.80 -14.40
C ALA A 66 0.91 4.75 -15.56
N LYS A 67 -0.06 5.05 -16.45
CA LYS A 67 0.13 5.98 -17.55
C LYS A 67 0.41 7.39 -17.03
N ARG A 68 -0.32 7.86 -16.02
CA ARG A 68 -0.11 9.18 -15.43
C ARG A 68 1.23 9.30 -14.73
N ALA A 69 1.66 8.28 -13.99
CA ALA A 69 2.98 8.24 -13.36
C ALA A 69 4.10 8.32 -14.42
N ALA A 70 3.99 7.56 -15.52
CA ALA A 70 4.91 7.64 -16.65
C ALA A 70 4.93 9.03 -17.29
N LEU A 71 3.76 9.60 -17.58
CA LEU A 71 3.65 10.93 -18.16
C LEU A 71 4.18 12.03 -17.23
N ALA A 72 3.99 11.91 -15.92
CA ALA A 72 4.53 12.85 -14.93
C ALA A 72 6.06 12.86 -14.98
N LEU A 73 6.68 11.67 -15.00
CA LEU A 73 8.12 11.51 -15.09
C LEU A 73 8.64 12.05 -16.43
N LEU A 74 8.06 11.65 -17.56
CA LEU A 74 8.52 12.08 -18.90
C LEU A 74 8.39 13.58 -19.12
N ARG A 75 7.34 14.23 -18.62
CA ARG A 75 7.20 15.70 -18.67
C ARG A 75 8.33 16.44 -17.98
N ARG A 76 8.87 15.84 -16.91
CA ARG A 76 9.92 16.48 -16.12
C ARG A 76 11.33 16.18 -16.63
N TYR A 77 11.56 14.99 -17.17
CA TYR A 77 12.90 14.48 -17.47
C TYR A 77 13.09 13.96 -18.89
N GLY A 78 11.99 13.74 -19.61
CA GLY A 78 12.04 13.12 -20.92
C GLY A 78 11.97 14.13 -22.05
N GLY A 79 12.17 13.65 -23.25
CA GLY A 79 11.90 14.30 -24.53
C GLY A 79 10.83 13.50 -25.27
N ASP A 80 11.01 13.36 -26.57
CA ASP A 80 10.13 12.56 -27.44
C ASP A 80 10.41 11.06 -27.28
N ILE A 81 10.12 10.51 -26.07
CA ILE A 81 10.36 9.13 -25.69
C ILE A 81 9.04 8.35 -25.75
N ASP A 82 8.98 7.29 -26.54
CA ASP A 82 7.85 6.35 -26.47
C ASP A 82 8.09 5.31 -25.39
N VAL A 83 7.04 5.01 -24.64
CA VAL A 83 7.05 4.00 -23.57
C VAL A 83 5.87 3.04 -23.71
N ASP A 84 6.18 1.75 -23.85
CA ASP A 84 5.19 0.67 -23.85
C ASP A 84 5.35 -0.14 -22.56
N ILE A 85 4.25 -0.29 -21.81
CA ILE A 85 4.23 -0.96 -20.51
C ILE A 85 3.14 -2.04 -20.52
N VAL A 86 3.53 -3.27 -20.21
CA VAL A 86 2.59 -4.36 -19.95
C VAL A 86 2.70 -4.74 -18.48
N ILE A 87 1.64 -4.49 -17.70
CA ILE A 87 1.61 -4.77 -16.26
C ILE A 87 0.82 -6.03 -16.00
N TRP A 88 1.45 -7.04 -15.42
CA TRP A 88 0.79 -8.17 -14.78
C TRP A 88 0.27 -7.71 -13.41
N LYS A 89 -1.07 -7.58 -13.31
CA LYS A 89 -1.74 -7.04 -12.13
C LYS A 89 -2.01 -8.13 -11.11
N GLY A 90 -1.11 -8.28 -10.14
CA GLY A 90 -1.21 -9.26 -9.06
C GLY A 90 -1.72 -8.68 -7.74
N VAL A 91 -1.58 -7.38 -7.51
CA VAL A 91 -2.12 -6.72 -6.32
C VAL A 91 -3.62 -6.45 -6.47
N PRO A 92 -4.50 -7.00 -5.60
CA PRO A 92 -5.95 -6.86 -5.71
C PRO A 92 -6.40 -5.39 -5.59
N PRO A 93 -7.12 -4.83 -6.58
CA PRO A 93 -7.63 -3.46 -6.52
C PRO A 93 -8.74 -3.26 -5.48
N GLY A 94 -8.77 -2.10 -4.85
CA GLY A 94 -9.83 -1.72 -3.92
C GLY A 94 -9.82 -2.44 -2.57
N LYS A 95 -8.85 -3.31 -2.30
CA LYS A 95 -8.78 -4.12 -1.08
C LYS A 95 -7.99 -3.46 0.07
N GLY A 96 -7.42 -2.28 -0.12
CA GLY A 96 -6.59 -1.61 0.91
C GLY A 96 -5.15 -2.10 0.95
N LEU A 97 -4.67 -2.70 -0.14
CA LEU A 97 -3.33 -3.27 -0.28
C LEU A 97 -2.41 -2.44 -1.19
N GLY A 98 -2.67 -1.15 -1.35
CA GLY A 98 -1.82 -0.25 -2.11
C GLY A 98 -1.74 -0.57 -3.61
N SER A 99 -2.79 -1.17 -4.20
CA SER A 99 -2.76 -1.68 -5.59
C SER A 99 -2.43 -0.61 -6.64
N SER A 100 -2.95 0.60 -6.53
CA SER A 100 -2.61 1.72 -7.42
C SER A 100 -1.20 2.23 -7.13
N GLY A 101 -0.83 2.35 -5.85
CA GLY A 101 0.52 2.72 -5.41
C GLY A 101 1.60 1.78 -5.94
N ALA A 102 1.35 0.46 -5.92
CA ALA A 102 2.27 -0.54 -6.46
C ALA A 102 2.48 -0.36 -7.98
N SER A 103 1.40 -0.17 -8.75
CA SER A 103 1.53 0.08 -10.21
C SER A 103 2.25 1.39 -10.53
N ALA A 104 1.99 2.47 -9.75
CA ALA A 104 2.67 3.75 -9.92
C ALA A 104 4.16 3.65 -9.55
N ALA A 105 4.47 3.01 -8.42
CA ALA A 105 5.82 2.76 -7.93
C ALA A 105 6.64 1.95 -8.95
N LEU A 106 6.05 0.88 -9.49
CA LEU A 106 6.65 0.02 -10.50
C LEU A 106 7.10 0.81 -11.72
N VAL A 107 6.22 1.65 -12.25
CA VAL A 107 6.48 2.45 -13.46
C VAL A 107 7.55 3.51 -13.22
N VAL A 108 7.48 4.24 -12.10
CA VAL A 108 8.47 5.27 -11.78
C VAL A 108 9.85 4.64 -11.56
N HIS A 109 9.90 3.51 -10.84
CA HIS A 109 11.16 2.79 -10.63
C HIS A 109 11.77 2.29 -11.95
N ALA A 110 10.95 1.66 -12.80
CA ALA A 110 11.41 1.13 -14.08
C ALA A 110 11.94 2.24 -15.01
N LEU A 111 11.25 3.37 -15.09
CA LEU A 111 11.67 4.48 -15.94
C LEU A 111 12.90 5.20 -15.39
N ASP A 112 13.02 5.36 -14.07
CA ASP A 112 14.22 5.91 -13.43
C ASP A 112 15.46 5.05 -13.76
N ASP A 113 15.35 3.71 -13.62
CA ASP A 113 16.41 2.77 -13.94
C ASP A 113 16.76 2.77 -15.44
N MET A 114 15.76 2.64 -16.30
CA MET A 114 15.97 2.54 -17.76
C MET A 114 16.52 3.83 -18.41
N LEU A 115 16.16 4.98 -17.85
CA LEU A 115 16.59 6.30 -18.33
C LEU A 115 17.83 6.82 -17.59
N ASP A 116 18.28 6.10 -16.54
CA ASP A 116 19.45 6.47 -15.73
C ASP A 116 19.33 7.88 -15.13
N LEU A 117 18.14 8.17 -14.54
CA LEU A 117 17.83 9.52 -14.04
C LEU A 117 18.42 9.79 -12.66
N GLY A 118 18.63 8.75 -11.85
CA GLY A 118 19.16 8.86 -10.49
C GLY A 118 18.27 9.70 -9.56
N LEU A 119 16.94 9.53 -9.66
CA LEU A 119 15.99 10.32 -8.89
C LEU A 119 16.09 10.05 -7.40
N ARG A 120 16.01 11.11 -6.60
CA ARG A 120 15.92 10.99 -5.14
C ARG A 120 14.59 10.35 -4.72
N ASP A 121 14.57 9.73 -3.56
CA ASP A 121 13.40 9.02 -3.05
C ASP A 121 12.15 9.92 -2.97
N GLU A 122 12.27 11.18 -2.52
CA GLU A 122 11.15 12.13 -2.52
C GLU A 122 10.62 12.42 -3.92
N GLU A 123 11.50 12.54 -4.92
CA GLU A 123 11.10 12.81 -6.30
C GLU A 123 10.33 11.64 -6.89
N LYS A 124 10.79 10.40 -6.65
CA LYS A 124 10.08 9.18 -7.06
C LYS A 124 8.69 9.09 -6.41
N VAL A 125 8.60 9.36 -5.11
CA VAL A 125 7.32 9.30 -4.38
C VAL A 125 6.36 10.38 -4.88
N LEU A 126 6.85 11.59 -5.16
CA LEU A 126 6.02 12.67 -5.73
C LEU A 126 5.49 12.29 -7.11
N LEU A 127 6.35 11.80 -8.02
CA LEU A 127 5.97 11.41 -9.38
C LEU A 127 4.96 10.25 -9.40
N ALA A 128 5.18 9.24 -8.56
CA ALA A 128 4.24 8.13 -8.43
C ALA A 128 2.91 8.57 -7.79
N GLY A 129 2.96 9.50 -6.83
CA GLY A 129 1.79 10.12 -6.21
C GLY A 129 0.94 10.91 -7.20
N GLU A 130 1.53 11.57 -8.19
CA GLU A 130 0.78 12.23 -9.28
C GLU A 130 -0.06 11.22 -10.09
N GLY A 131 0.42 10.00 -10.24
CA GLY A 131 -0.36 8.90 -10.80
C GLY A 131 -1.62 8.60 -9.99
N GLU A 132 -1.51 8.59 -8.67
CA GLU A 132 -2.64 8.25 -7.77
C GLU A 132 -3.74 9.31 -7.70
N VAL A 133 -3.44 10.58 -7.90
CA VAL A 133 -4.46 11.65 -7.96
C VAL A 133 -5.56 11.31 -8.94
N ALA A 134 -5.23 10.57 -10.00
CA ALA A 134 -6.18 10.13 -11.02
C ALA A 134 -7.25 9.16 -10.51
N SER A 135 -6.88 8.28 -9.58
CA SER A 135 -7.77 7.21 -9.11
C SER A 135 -8.51 7.57 -7.83
N ALA A 136 -7.89 8.35 -6.95
CA ALA A 136 -8.37 8.61 -5.60
C ALA A 136 -8.67 10.10 -5.32
N GLY A 137 -8.33 10.99 -6.25
CA GLY A 137 -8.49 12.45 -6.09
C GLY A 137 -7.44 13.10 -5.19
N THR A 138 -6.71 12.31 -4.40
CA THR A 138 -5.59 12.74 -3.54
C THR A 138 -4.50 11.69 -3.58
N PRO A 139 -3.22 12.08 -3.55
CA PRO A 139 -2.12 11.11 -3.51
C PRO A 139 -2.05 10.43 -2.15
N HIS A 140 -1.89 9.10 -2.15
CA HIS A 140 -1.62 8.29 -0.95
C HIS A 140 -0.12 8.01 -0.89
N TYR A 141 0.63 8.98 -0.42
CA TYR A 141 2.10 8.90 -0.39
C TYR A 141 2.63 7.78 0.51
N ASP A 142 1.90 7.37 1.55
CA ASP A 142 2.22 6.26 2.43
C ASP A 142 2.30 4.91 1.68
N ASN A 143 1.29 4.59 0.86
CA ASN A 143 1.29 3.39 0.03
C ASN A 143 2.38 3.45 -1.06
N VAL A 144 2.49 4.60 -1.74
CA VAL A 144 3.49 4.81 -2.78
C VAL A 144 4.90 4.71 -2.22
N ALA A 145 5.18 5.37 -1.09
CA ALA A 145 6.48 5.32 -0.44
C ALA A 145 6.84 3.91 -0.01
N ALA A 146 5.90 3.17 0.60
CA ALA A 146 6.14 1.78 0.97
C ALA A 146 6.48 0.92 -0.25
N SER A 147 5.67 0.99 -1.33
CA SER A 147 5.93 0.21 -2.54
C SER A 147 7.21 0.60 -3.29
N LEU A 148 7.66 1.88 -3.20
CA LEU A 148 8.89 2.37 -3.84
C LEU A 148 10.16 2.13 -3.00
N LEU A 149 10.05 2.30 -1.69
CA LEU A 149 11.23 2.32 -0.83
C LEU A 149 11.44 1.00 -0.10
N GLY A 150 10.41 0.17 -0.03
CA GLY A 150 10.42 -1.05 0.77
C GLY A 150 10.48 -0.79 2.27
N GLY A 151 10.37 -1.84 3.07
CA GLY A 151 10.42 -1.73 4.52
C GLY A 151 9.25 -0.99 5.12
N LEU A 152 9.51 -0.35 6.26
CA LEU A 152 8.63 0.64 6.89
C LEU A 152 8.95 2.01 6.28
N ALA A 153 8.00 2.58 5.56
CA ALA A 153 8.07 3.93 5.02
C ALA A 153 7.35 4.92 5.94
N ILE A 154 7.98 6.07 6.18
CA ILE A 154 7.44 7.19 6.95
C ILE A 154 7.37 8.39 6.03
N VAL A 155 6.20 9.00 5.92
CA VAL A 155 5.95 10.19 5.11
C VAL A 155 5.58 11.35 6.01
N SER A 156 6.33 12.42 5.93
CA SER A 156 5.99 13.70 6.56
C SER A 156 5.57 14.70 5.48
N LYS A 157 4.36 15.21 5.59
CA LYS A 157 3.78 16.16 4.64
C LYS A 157 3.63 17.54 5.29
N SER A 158 4.13 18.55 4.64
CA SER A 158 4.02 19.95 5.09
C SER A 158 3.74 20.89 3.90
N LYS A 159 3.56 22.18 4.19
CA LYS A 159 3.46 23.22 3.14
C LYS A 159 4.74 23.33 2.30
N ALA A 160 5.89 22.92 2.84
CA ALA A 160 7.18 22.92 2.13
C ALA A 160 7.39 21.68 1.22
N GLY A 161 6.44 20.77 1.18
CA GLY A 161 6.51 19.52 0.42
C GLY A 161 6.46 18.28 1.30
N ILE A 162 6.96 17.17 0.76
CA ILE A 162 7.05 15.90 1.48
C ILE A 162 8.51 15.60 1.84
N LYS A 163 8.67 14.88 2.96
CA LYS A 163 9.89 14.18 3.33
C LYS A 163 9.54 12.71 3.50
N VAL A 164 10.40 11.84 3.02
CA VAL A 164 10.20 10.40 3.11
C VAL A 164 11.43 9.73 3.70
N TRP A 165 11.19 8.72 4.54
CA TRP A 165 12.22 7.85 5.08
C TRP A 165 11.75 6.42 4.96
N SER A 166 12.66 5.50 4.78
CA SER A 166 12.36 4.07 4.92
C SER A 166 13.46 3.37 5.73
N THR A 167 13.03 2.34 6.43
CA THR A 167 13.94 1.48 7.19
C THR A 167 13.50 0.03 7.11
N LYS A 168 14.46 -0.88 7.21
CA LYS A 168 14.17 -2.31 7.31
C LYS A 168 13.58 -2.60 8.67
N VAL A 169 12.49 -3.33 8.70
CA VAL A 169 11.90 -3.89 9.93
C VAL A 169 11.63 -5.37 9.69
N ASN A 170 11.86 -6.18 10.71
CA ASN A 170 11.59 -7.61 10.66
C ASN A 170 10.25 -7.86 11.35
N ALA A 171 9.21 -8.08 10.57
CA ALA A 171 7.88 -8.35 11.06
C ALA A 171 7.15 -9.31 10.13
N THR A 172 6.41 -10.23 10.71
CA THR A 172 5.53 -11.15 10.02
C THR A 172 4.08 -10.70 10.23
N PHE A 173 3.31 -10.73 9.16
CA PHE A 173 1.92 -10.32 9.18
C PHE A 173 1.03 -11.41 8.62
N VAL A 174 -0.21 -11.45 9.09
CA VAL A 174 -1.29 -12.20 8.46
C VAL A 174 -2.29 -11.20 7.89
N VAL A 175 -2.48 -11.26 6.58
CA VAL A 175 -3.41 -10.39 5.85
C VAL A 175 -4.64 -11.19 5.47
N ALA A 176 -5.83 -10.72 5.85
CA ALA A 176 -7.09 -11.26 5.38
C ALA A 176 -7.71 -10.31 4.34
N VAL A 177 -7.98 -10.82 3.16
CA VAL A 177 -8.57 -10.11 2.02
C VAL A 177 -9.99 -10.61 1.80
N PRO A 178 -11.01 -9.96 2.34
CA PRO A 178 -12.40 -10.44 2.22
C PRO A 178 -12.92 -10.30 0.79
N ASP A 179 -13.70 -11.31 0.37
CA ASP A 179 -14.37 -11.33 -0.93
C ASP A 179 -15.65 -10.50 -0.89
N VAL A 180 -15.48 -9.20 -0.80
CA VAL A 180 -16.56 -8.23 -0.86
C VAL A 180 -16.37 -7.31 -2.06
N ARG A 181 -17.46 -7.00 -2.75
CA ARG A 181 -17.41 -6.05 -3.87
C ARG A 181 -17.03 -4.66 -3.36
N THR A 182 -16.05 -4.06 -3.98
CA THR A 182 -15.61 -2.70 -3.67
C THR A 182 -15.95 -1.77 -4.83
N HIS A 183 -16.50 -0.60 -4.52
CA HIS A 183 -16.77 0.43 -5.52
C HIS A 183 -15.56 1.36 -5.69
N HIS A 184 -15.40 1.95 -6.87
CA HIS A 184 -14.30 2.90 -7.15
C HIS A 184 -14.25 4.08 -6.17
N SER A 185 -15.40 4.49 -5.60
CA SER A 185 -15.51 5.55 -4.61
C SER A 185 -15.22 5.12 -3.16
N LYS A 186 -14.88 3.83 -2.92
CA LYS A 186 -14.71 3.31 -1.55
C LYS A 186 -13.70 4.11 -0.72
N THR A 187 -12.53 4.41 -1.27
CA THR A 187 -11.50 5.18 -0.55
C THR A 187 -11.99 6.57 -0.16
N LYS A 188 -12.73 7.23 -1.06
CA LYS A 188 -13.36 8.53 -0.77
C LYS A 188 -14.43 8.41 0.34
N LEU A 189 -15.26 7.37 0.31
CA LEU A 189 -16.23 7.10 1.37
C LEU A 189 -15.54 6.85 2.71
N MET A 190 -14.53 5.97 2.76
CA MET A 190 -13.81 5.67 3.99
C MET A 190 -13.04 6.88 4.54
N ARG A 191 -12.65 7.83 3.69
CA ARG A 191 -12.06 9.09 4.12
C ARG A 191 -13.10 10.05 4.71
N SER A 192 -14.32 10.10 4.17
CA SER A 192 -15.38 10.95 4.70
C SER A 192 -15.92 10.54 6.07
N LEU A 193 -15.61 9.33 6.52
CA LEU A 193 -15.95 8.86 7.88
C LEU A 193 -15.02 9.43 8.96
N ILE A 194 -13.85 9.93 8.58
CA ILE A 194 -12.85 10.44 9.53
C ILE A 194 -13.27 11.85 9.95
N PRO A 195 -13.26 12.17 11.25
CA PRO A 195 -13.56 13.52 11.70
C PRO A 195 -12.52 14.53 11.17
N GLY A 196 -12.99 15.71 10.76
CA GLY A 196 -12.11 16.80 10.31
C GLY A 196 -11.30 17.44 11.42
N GLU A 197 -11.77 17.32 12.67
CA GLU A 197 -11.14 17.85 13.89
C GLU A 197 -11.28 16.82 15.01
N VAL A 198 -10.29 16.81 15.91
CA VAL A 198 -10.30 15.96 17.10
C VAL A 198 -9.87 16.77 18.33
N PRO A 199 -10.41 16.49 19.52
CA PRO A 199 -9.96 17.09 20.77
C PRO A 199 -8.47 16.81 21.01
N LEU A 200 -7.75 17.76 21.62
CA LEU A 200 -6.32 17.64 21.89
C LEU A 200 -5.96 16.39 22.68
N ASN A 201 -6.77 15.99 23.65
CA ASN A 201 -6.54 14.76 24.42
C ASN A 201 -6.60 13.51 23.55
N ILE A 202 -7.53 13.42 22.58
CA ILE A 202 -7.61 12.31 21.63
C ILE A 202 -6.41 12.33 20.68
N TYR A 203 -5.96 13.51 20.24
CA TYR A 203 -4.74 13.64 19.44
C TYR A 203 -3.51 13.12 20.21
N VAL A 204 -3.35 13.52 21.46
CA VAL A 204 -2.23 13.07 22.33
C VAL A 204 -2.28 11.58 22.54
N GLU A 205 -3.46 11.03 22.84
CA GLU A 205 -3.66 9.60 22.99
C GLU A 205 -3.27 8.82 21.72
N ASN A 206 -3.81 9.22 20.56
CA ASN A 206 -3.49 8.58 19.28
C ASN A 206 -2.01 8.70 18.92
N SER A 207 -1.39 9.84 19.20
CA SER A 207 0.04 10.07 18.97
C SER A 207 0.91 9.21 19.87
N SER A 208 0.48 8.91 21.10
CA SER A 208 1.19 7.99 21.99
C SER A 208 1.17 6.56 21.43
N TYR A 209 0.05 6.09 20.86
CA TYR A 209 -0.02 4.80 20.20
C TYR A 209 0.83 4.75 18.92
N LEU A 210 0.89 5.85 18.16
CA LEU A 210 1.78 5.95 17.02
C LEU A 210 3.27 5.84 17.43
N ALA A 211 3.67 6.57 18.45
CA ALA A 211 5.04 6.51 18.99
C ALA A 211 5.38 5.10 19.49
N THR A 212 4.43 4.45 20.17
CA THR A 212 4.56 3.08 20.67
C THR A 212 4.71 2.06 19.54
N LEU A 213 3.89 2.17 18.50
CA LEU A 213 3.99 1.35 17.27
C LEU A 213 5.38 1.47 16.63
N LEU A 214 5.84 2.71 16.41
CA LEU A 214 7.14 2.98 15.80
C LEU A 214 8.28 2.47 16.67
N ALA A 215 8.25 2.73 17.98
CA ALA A 215 9.25 2.21 18.91
C ALA A 215 9.34 0.69 18.84
N GLY A 216 8.20 -0.01 18.88
CA GLY A 216 8.17 -1.46 18.80
C GLY A 216 8.69 -2.01 17.48
N LEU A 217 8.28 -1.45 16.33
CA LEU A 217 8.76 -1.88 15.01
C LEU A 217 10.26 -1.65 14.84
N LEU A 218 10.79 -0.54 15.33
CA LEU A 218 12.20 -0.17 15.16
C LEU A 218 13.13 -0.93 16.10
N THR A 219 12.64 -1.34 17.28
CA THR A 219 13.42 -2.12 18.25
C THR A 219 13.22 -3.63 18.15
N GLY A 220 12.24 -4.07 17.34
CA GLY A 220 11.87 -5.48 17.22
C GLY A 220 10.97 -5.99 18.36
N ASP A 221 10.47 -5.11 19.23
CA ASP A 221 9.48 -5.47 20.23
C ASP A 221 8.08 -5.53 19.59
N LEU A 222 7.74 -6.72 19.07
CA LEU A 222 6.47 -6.94 18.36
C LEU A 222 5.24 -6.79 19.29
N LYS A 223 5.37 -7.04 20.58
CA LYS A 223 4.27 -6.83 21.55
C LYS A 223 3.98 -5.35 21.72
N LEU A 224 5.03 -4.54 21.85
CA LEU A 224 4.91 -3.09 21.94
C LEU A 224 4.32 -2.53 20.63
N ALA A 225 4.82 -2.99 19.47
CA ALA A 225 4.30 -2.60 18.17
C ALA A 225 2.81 -2.95 18.01
N GLY A 226 2.42 -4.18 18.37
CA GLY A 226 1.05 -4.66 18.29
C GLY A 226 0.09 -3.89 19.18
N TYR A 227 0.53 -3.52 20.39
CA TYR A 227 -0.24 -2.65 21.28
C TYR A 227 -0.52 -1.29 20.60
N GLY A 228 0.50 -0.62 20.07
CA GLY A 228 0.32 0.64 19.36
C GLY A 228 -0.59 0.50 18.14
N MET A 229 -0.39 -0.56 17.33
CA MET A 229 -1.15 -0.84 16.12
C MET A 229 -2.66 -1.01 16.36
N SER A 230 -3.05 -1.65 17.47
CA SER A 230 -4.44 -2.01 17.75
C SER A 230 -5.27 -0.88 18.38
N ASN A 231 -4.63 0.16 18.89
CA ASN A 231 -5.27 1.17 19.71
C ASN A 231 -5.54 2.51 19.02
N ASP A 232 -5.67 2.53 17.69
CA ASP A 232 -6.06 3.72 16.94
C ASP A 232 -7.47 4.19 17.33
N VAL A 233 -7.55 5.33 18.00
CA VAL A 233 -8.80 5.92 18.53
C VAL A 233 -9.46 6.88 17.56
N ILE A 234 -8.90 7.11 16.38
CA ILE A 234 -9.41 8.05 15.38
C ILE A 234 -9.86 7.31 14.11
N VAL A 235 -8.93 6.80 13.33
CA VAL A 235 -9.19 6.33 11.96
C VAL A 235 -9.78 4.93 11.94
N THR A 236 -9.15 3.99 12.62
CA THR A 236 -9.67 2.61 12.72
C THR A 236 -11.00 2.60 13.44
N LYS A 237 -11.13 3.37 14.53
CA LYS A 237 -12.40 3.53 15.25
C LYS A 237 -13.54 4.02 14.35
N ALA A 238 -13.26 4.97 13.45
CA ALA A 238 -14.25 5.50 12.53
C ALA A 238 -14.60 4.53 11.39
N ARG A 239 -13.64 3.75 10.89
CA ARG A 239 -13.80 2.88 9.72
C ARG A 239 -14.23 1.45 10.02
N ALA A 240 -13.79 0.88 11.14
CA ALA A 240 -14.02 -0.52 11.51
C ALA A 240 -15.51 -0.93 11.47
N PRO A 241 -16.48 -0.12 11.93
CA PRO A 241 -17.90 -0.48 11.84
C PRO A 241 -18.44 -0.70 10.42
N TYR A 242 -17.72 -0.19 9.39
CA TYR A 242 -18.10 -0.32 7.98
C TYR A 242 -17.35 -1.46 7.26
N VAL A 243 -16.50 -2.20 7.99
CA VAL A 243 -15.75 -3.33 7.44
C VAL A 243 -16.36 -4.63 7.94
N PRO A 244 -16.84 -5.48 7.03
CA PRO A 244 -17.47 -6.74 7.41
C PRO A 244 -16.57 -7.59 8.29
N CYS A 245 -17.14 -8.15 9.36
CA CYS A 245 -16.47 -9.08 10.26
C CYS A 245 -15.23 -8.53 11.00
N TYR A 246 -15.06 -7.22 11.08
CA TYR A 246 -13.84 -6.63 11.69
C TYR A 246 -13.69 -7.02 13.16
N ALA A 247 -14.75 -6.91 13.96
CA ALA A 247 -14.69 -7.17 15.38
C ALA A 247 -14.42 -8.65 15.70
N GLU A 248 -15.09 -9.55 14.99
CA GLU A 248 -14.93 -11.00 15.10
C GLU A 248 -13.53 -11.42 14.65
N ALA A 249 -13.04 -10.88 13.53
CA ALA A 249 -11.70 -11.14 13.02
C ALA A 249 -10.62 -10.63 13.99
N MET A 250 -10.79 -9.43 14.56
CA MET A 250 -9.87 -8.89 15.55
C MET A 250 -9.80 -9.79 16.79
N LYS A 251 -10.96 -10.18 17.32
CA LYS A 251 -11.05 -11.06 18.50
C LYS A 251 -10.35 -12.41 18.21
N ALA A 252 -10.67 -13.03 17.07
CA ALA A 252 -10.10 -14.32 16.69
C ALA A 252 -8.58 -14.24 16.50
N ALA A 253 -8.06 -13.18 15.87
CA ALA A 253 -6.64 -12.99 15.66
C ALA A 253 -5.87 -12.84 16.99
N ILE A 254 -6.37 -12.00 17.91
CA ILE A 254 -5.73 -11.78 19.23
C ILE A 254 -5.78 -13.06 20.07
N GLU A 255 -6.91 -13.75 20.12
CA GLU A 255 -7.05 -15.03 20.86
C GLU A 255 -6.13 -16.14 20.29
N ALA A 256 -5.81 -16.08 18.98
CA ALA A 256 -4.89 -17.01 18.32
C ALA A 256 -3.41 -16.61 18.46
N GLY A 257 -3.09 -15.49 19.11
CA GLY A 257 -1.72 -15.08 19.42
C GLY A 257 -1.18 -13.91 18.60
N ALA A 258 -2.03 -13.17 17.86
CA ALA A 258 -1.60 -11.94 17.25
C ALA A 258 -1.24 -10.87 18.29
N TYR A 259 -0.14 -10.16 18.08
CA TYR A 259 0.28 -9.05 18.94
C TYR A 259 -0.54 -7.77 18.70
N GLY A 260 -1.04 -7.60 17.47
CA GLY A 260 -1.87 -6.47 17.08
C GLY A 260 -2.69 -6.77 15.84
N PHE A 261 -3.77 -5.99 15.67
CA PHE A 261 -4.71 -6.13 14.57
C PHE A 261 -5.29 -4.77 14.17
N THR A 262 -5.39 -4.52 12.87
CA THR A 262 -6.00 -3.29 12.35
C THR A 262 -6.47 -3.46 10.90
N LEU A 263 -7.01 -2.39 10.32
CA LEU A 263 -7.32 -2.29 8.90
C LEU A 263 -6.05 -2.12 8.06
N SER A 264 -5.99 -2.74 6.92
CA SER A 264 -4.99 -2.44 5.90
C SER A 264 -5.47 -1.23 5.07
N GLY A 265 -4.83 -0.09 5.24
CA GLY A 265 -5.18 1.15 4.56
C GLY A 265 -6.62 1.60 4.84
N ALA A 266 -7.43 1.71 3.76
CA ALA A 266 -8.86 2.01 3.87
C ALA A 266 -9.73 0.73 3.92
N GLY A 267 -9.16 -0.42 4.19
CA GLY A 267 -9.84 -1.72 4.18
C GLY A 267 -10.29 -2.13 2.75
N PRO A 268 -11.16 -3.14 2.58
CA PRO A 268 -11.73 -3.98 3.63
C PRO A 268 -10.76 -5.03 4.19
N SER A 269 -9.54 -5.16 3.63
CA SER A 269 -8.56 -6.09 4.18
C SER A 269 -8.15 -5.68 5.60
N THR A 270 -7.87 -6.69 6.40
CA THR A 270 -7.34 -6.55 7.75
C THR A 270 -5.95 -7.14 7.82
N ILE A 271 -5.17 -6.70 8.80
CA ILE A 271 -3.80 -7.13 8.99
C ILE A 271 -3.52 -7.38 10.46
N ALA A 272 -2.94 -8.53 10.77
CA ALA A 272 -2.49 -8.91 12.10
C ALA A 272 -0.96 -8.95 12.14
N LEU A 273 -0.35 -8.39 13.18
CA LEU A 273 1.07 -8.51 13.48
C LEU A 273 1.29 -9.76 14.34
N VAL A 274 2.19 -10.64 13.91
CA VAL A 274 2.41 -11.93 14.54
C VAL A 274 3.90 -12.25 14.67
N ASP A 275 4.26 -13.22 15.50
CA ASP A 275 5.52 -13.95 15.33
C ASP A 275 5.34 -15.12 14.34
N GLU A 276 6.46 -15.70 13.91
CA GLU A 276 6.44 -16.82 12.97
C GLU A 276 5.73 -18.06 13.53
N CYS A 277 5.78 -18.27 14.85
CA CYS A 277 5.20 -19.45 15.52
C CYS A 277 3.67 -19.37 15.54
N SER A 278 3.10 -18.19 15.74
CA SER A 278 1.65 -17.98 15.81
C SER A 278 0.99 -17.71 14.44
N ALA A 279 1.78 -17.44 13.40
CA ALA A 279 1.28 -16.99 12.09
C ALA A 279 0.23 -17.94 11.49
N GLU A 280 0.48 -19.25 11.50
CA GLU A 280 -0.44 -20.27 10.95
C GLU A 280 -1.73 -20.36 11.79
N ALA A 281 -1.63 -20.30 13.11
CA ALA A 281 -2.78 -20.33 14.02
C ALA A 281 -3.67 -19.10 13.80
N VAL A 282 -3.07 -17.90 13.68
CA VAL A 282 -3.78 -16.66 13.41
C VAL A 282 -4.42 -16.69 12.02
N ALA A 283 -3.73 -17.24 10.99
CA ALA A 283 -4.30 -17.37 9.66
C ALA A 283 -5.57 -18.24 9.67
N LYS A 284 -5.53 -19.42 10.27
CA LYS A 284 -6.70 -20.31 10.43
C LYS A 284 -7.83 -19.66 11.24
N ALA A 285 -7.50 -18.92 12.28
CA ALA A 285 -8.48 -18.22 13.11
C ALA A 285 -9.21 -17.14 12.29
N LEU A 286 -8.49 -16.40 11.46
CA LEU A 286 -9.07 -15.39 10.55
C LEU A 286 -9.95 -16.02 9.47
N GLU A 287 -9.51 -17.10 8.82
CA GLU A 287 -10.33 -17.85 7.86
C GLU A 287 -11.65 -18.30 8.46
N LYS A 288 -11.60 -18.88 9.66
CA LYS A 288 -12.78 -19.32 10.39
C LYS A 288 -13.69 -18.15 10.78
N ALA A 289 -13.13 -17.04 11.26
CA ALA A 289 -13.90 -15.85 11.65
C ALA A 289 -14.67 -15.29 10.47
N TYR A 290 -14.00 -15.05 9.33
CA TYR A 290 -14.65 -14.54 8.11
C TYR A 290 -15.71 -15.52 7.59
N SER A 291 -15.41 -16.82 7.55
CA SER A 291 -16.38 -17.85 7.14
C SER A 291 -17.62 -17.85 8.05
N SER A 292 -17.44 -17.72 9.36
CA SER A 292 -18.54 -17.65 10.36
C SER A 292 -19.43 -16.41 10.18
N CYS A 293 -18.88 -15.32 9.62
CA CYS A 293 -19.65 -14.13 9.25
C CYS A 293 -20.32 -14.27 7.87
N GLY A 294 -20.20 -15.40 7.20
CA GLY A 294 -20.71 -15.59 5.83
C GLY A 294 -19.92 -14.83 4.75
N VAL A 295 -18.69 -14.45 5.04
CA VAL A 295 -17.81 -13.71 4.13
C VAL A 295 -16.62 -14.58 3.74
N GLY A 296 -16.42 -14.84 2.44
CA GLY A 296 -15.19 -15.47 1.96
C GLY A 296 -14.00 -14.54 2.17
N ALA A 297 -12.84 -15.11 2.48
CA ALA A 297 -11.60 -14.33 2.57
C ALA A 297 -10.41 -15.15 2.11
N GLN A 298 -9.51 -14.52 1.36
CA GLN A 298 -8.16 -15.05 1.15
C GLN A 298 -7.28 -14.60 2.31
N VAL A 299 -6.67 -15.54 3.03
CA VAL A 299 -5.77 -15.25 4.14
C VAL A 299 -4.35 -15.64 3.74
N VAL A 300 -3.39 -14.73 3.94
CA VAL A 300 -2.00 -14.91 3.52
C VAL A 300 -1.06 -14.50 4.64
N VAL A 301 -0.13 -15.38 4.99
CA VAL A 301 1.03 -15.03 5.83
C VAL A 301 2.06 -14.32 4.96
N THR A 302 2.60 -13.20 5.41
CA THR A 302 3.53 -12.39 4.64
C THR A 302 4.58 -11.72 5.51
N GLN A 303 5.70 -11.43 4.89
CA GLN A 303 6.79 -10.66 5.49
C GLN A 303 6.89 -9.27 4.84
N VAL A 304 7.70 -8.42 5.43
CA VAL A 304 8.03 -7.10 4.89
C VAL A 304 8.83 -7.27 3.59
N ALA A 305 8.43 -6.57 2.54
CA ALA A 305 9.11 -6.58 1.25
C ALA A 305 10.21 -5.51 1.16
N GLY A 306 11.15 -5.71 0.24
CA GLY A 306 12.15 -4.72 -0.14
C GLY A 306 11.65 -3.66 -1.14
N ARG A 307 12.59 -2.92 -1.71
CA ARG A 307 12.36 -1.99 -2.83
C ARG A 307 11.90 -2.78 -4.07
N PRO A 308 11.32 -2.10 -5.06
CA PRO A 308 11.12 -2.70 -6.37
C PRO A 308 12.44 -3.23 -6.95
N GLU A 309 12.33 -4.27 -7.74
CA GLU A 309 13.49 -4.96 -8.28
C GLU A 309 13.39 -5.13 -9.80
N ARG A 310 14.54 -5.10 -10.48
CA ARG A 310 14.69 -5.52 -11.85
C ARG A 310 14.85 -7.04 -11.88
N LEU A 311 14.20 -7.72 -12.81
CA LEU A 311 14.14 -9.19 -12.87
C LEU A 311 15.05 -9.80 -13.94
N ASP A 312 15.64 -8.96 -14.79
CA ASP A 312 16.54 -9.35 -15.91
C ASP A 312 17.84 -8.54 -15.96
#